data_361df583df8f479d2fa3a9488827008a
#
_entry.id   361df583df8f479d2fa3a9488827008a
#
_cell.length_a   1.000
_cell.length_b   1.000
_cell.length_c   1.000
_cell.angle_alpha   90.00
_cell.angle_beta   90.00
_cell.angle_gamma   90.00
#
_symmetry.space_group_name_H-M   'P 1'
#
loop_
_entity.id
_entity.type
_entity.pdbx_description
1 polymer ?
#
loop_
_entity_poly.entity_id
_entity_poly.type
_entity_poly.pdbx_seq_one_letter_code
_entity_poly.pdbx_strand_id
1 'polypeptide(L)'
;AFGLTFFLCAAVRKAATQVLLPKFDAQMALDAHKRRPVSFFVGVPPMFERILARAKQTGTDISSIHYSVAGAMPLSTALAADWEATTGGLIVEGYGLSETAPVLTGAPLSDRRRHGVLGVPFPSTQLRLVSLEDDTRDVEDGEPGEIIVRGPQVFEGYLDAPEESARVFTSEG
;
A
#
# COMPACT_ATOMS: atom_id res chain seq x y z
N ALA A 1 -7.84 -0.40 7.38
CA ALA A 1 -8.50 -0.96 6.18
C ALA A 1 -7.55 -1.74 5.27
N PHE A 2 -6.23 -1.40 5.19
CA PHE A 2 -5.29 -1.97 4.20
C PHE A 2 -5.29 -3.50 4.16
N GLY A 3 -5.02 -4.19 5.28
CA GLY A 3 -4.98 -5.66 5.31
C GLY A 3 -6.36 -6.30 5.09
N LEU A 4 -7.41 -5.68 5.61
CA LEU A 4 -8.77 -6.22 5.50
C LEU A 4 -9.29 -6.14 4.05
N THR A 5 -9.34 -4.95 3.50
CA THR A 5 -9.98 -4.74 2.19
C THR A 5 -9.07 -5.19 1.05
N PHE A 6 -7.85 -4.65 1.03
CA PHE A 6 -6.94 -4.87 -0.10
C PHE A 6 -6.43 -6.31 -0.17
N PHE A 7 -6.15 -6.93 0.98
CA PHE A 7 -5.60 -8.28 0.98
C PHE A 7 -6.70 -9.34 1.22
N LEU A 8 -7.36 -9.32 2.38
CA LEU A 8 -8.31 -10.38 2.72
C LEU A 8 -9.51 -10.42 1.76
N CYS A 9 -10.23 -9.32 1.61
CA CYS A 9 -11.43 -9.29 0.78
C CYS A 9 -11.12 -9.43 -0.73
N ALA A 10 -10.07 -8.76 -1.22
CA ALA A 10 -9.70 -8.84 -2.62
C ALA A 10 -9.24 -10.24 -3.03
N ALA A 11 -8.49 -10.93 -2.17
CA ALA A 11 -8.06 -12.30 -2.45
C ALA A 11 -9.25 -13.28 -2.49
N VAL A 12 -10.22 -13.15 -1.57
CA VAL A 12 -11.47 -13.93 -1.61
C VAL A 12 -12.25 -13.64 -2.90
N ARG A 13 -12.40 -12.37 -3.25
CA ARG A 13 -13.08 -11.94 -4.48
C ARG A 13 -12.45 -12.53 -5.76
N LYS A 14 -11.15 -12.78 -5.72
CA LYS A 14 -10.37 -13.37 -6.83
C LYS A 14 -10.19 -14.88 -6.71
N ALA A 15 -10.82 -15.53 -5.73
CA ALA A 15 -10.65 -16.95 -5.42
C ALA A 15 -9.17 -17.36 -5.24
N ALA A 16 -8.35 -16.44 -4.73
CA ALA A 16 -6.93 -16.67 -4.48
C ALA A 16 -6.70 -17.38 -3.15
N THR A 17 -5.71 -18.25 -3.09
CA THR A 17 -5.27 -18.86 -1.84
C THR A 17 -4.57 -17.83 -0.96
N GLN A 18 -4.95 -17.78 0.31
CA GLN A 18 -4.31 -16.93 1.31
C GLN A 18 -3.55 -17.77 2.32
N VAL A 19 -2.35 -17.33 2.68
CA VAL A 19 -1.57 -17.88 3.78
C VAL A 19 -1.68 -16.91 4.95
N LEU A 20 -2.49 -17.26 5.93
CA LEU A 20 -2.77 -16.41 7.09
C LEU A 20 -1.88 -16.79 8.27
N LEU A 21 -1.35 -15.79 8.95
CA LEU A 21 -0.55 -15.95 10.17
C LEU A 21 -1.27 -15.25 11.32
N PRO A 22 -1.27 -15.83 12.54
CA PRO A 22 -1.94 -15.23 13.70
C PRO A 22 -1.30 -13.92 14.15
N LYS A 23 -0.01 -13.75 13.85
CA LYS A 23 0.77 -12.52 14.06
C LYS A 23 1.92 -12.48 13.07
N PHE A 24 2.45 -11.29 12.83
CA PHE A 24 3.66 -11.18 12.02
C PHE A 24 4.88 -11.65 12.81
N ASP A 25 5.56 -12.65 12.26
CA ASP A 25 6.87 -13.12 12.64
C ASP A 25 7.60 -13.59 11.39
N ALA A 26 8.83 -13.09 11.17
CA ALA A 26 9.56 -13.34 9.93
C ALA A 26 9.91 -14.84 9.74
N GLN A 27 10.26 -15.56 10.82
CA GLN A 27 10.53 -16.98 10.74
C GLN A 27 9.27 -17.77 10.41
N MET A 28 8.16 -17.45 11.09
CA MET A 28 6.86 -18.08 10.83
C MET A 28 6.40 -17.83 9.38
N ALA A 29 6.61 -16.63 8.86
CA ALA A 29 6.30 -16.30 7.48
C ALA A 29 7.12 -17.12 6.48
N LEU A 30 8.43 -17.24 6.71
CA LEU A 30 9.30 -18.06 5.86
C LEU A 30 8.99 -19.56 5.97
N ASP A 31 8.65 -20.06 7.15
CA ASP A 31 8.25 -21.46 7.32
C ASP A 31 6.92 -21.77 6.65
N ALA A 32 5.98 -20.82 6.67
CA ALA A 32 4.74 -20.91 5.92
C ALA A 32 4.99 -20.85 4.40
N HIS A 33 5.89 -19.96 3.96
CA HIS A 33 6.32 -19.85 2.57
C HIS A 33 6.97 -21.14 2.05
N LYS A 34 7.86 -21.77 2.83
CA LYS A 34 8.46 -23.07 2.47
C LYS A 34 7.41 -24.16 2.25
N ARG A 35 6.36 -24.20 3.08
CA ARG A 35 5.27 -25.17 2.95
C ARG A 35 4.34 -24.86 1.78
N ARG A 36 4.11 -23.59 1.52
CA ARG A 36 3.25 -23.08 0.44
C ARG A 36 3.83 -21.79 -0.11
N PRO A 37 4.67 -21.87 -1.16
CA PRO A 37 5.24 -20.71 -1.79
C PRO A 37 4.16 -19.73 -2.25
N VAL A 38 4.34 -18.44 -1.92
CA VAL A 38 3.44 -17.37 -2.33
C VAL A 38 4.05 -16.61 -3.50
N SER A 39 3.21 -16.11 -4.39
CA SER A 39 3.61 -15.30 -5.55
C SER A 39 3.35 -13.81 -5.35
N PHE A 40 2.54 -13.46 -4.35
CA PHE A 40 2.16 -12.09 -4.03
C PHE A 40 2.33 -11.83 -2.53
N PHE A 41 3.04 -10.76 -2.17
CA PHE A 41 3.27 -10.38 -0.79
C PHE A 41 2.87 -8.92 -0.55
N VAL A 42 2.12 -8.69 0.53
CA VAL A 42 1.65 -7.36 0.92
C VAL A 42 2.08 -7.09 2.35
N GLY A 43 2.65 -5.92 2.60
CA GLY A 43 3.11 -5.58 3.94
C GLY A 43 3.51 -4.12 4.09
N VAL A 44 4.05 -3.81 5.25
CA VAL A 44 4.69 -2.53 5.54
C VAL A 44 6.20 -2.68 5.47
N PRO A 45 7.00 -1.63 5.20
CA PRO A 45 8.44 -1.72 5.03
C PRO A 45 9.19 -2.53 6.10
N PRO A 46 8.90 -2.39 7.41
CA PRO A 46 9.55 -3.22 8.43
C PRO A 46 9.30 -4.74 8.31
N MET A 47 8.20 -5.16 7.66
CA MET A 47 7.95 -6.58 7.39
C MET A 47 8.90 -7.08 6.29
N PHE A 48 9.08 -6.31 5.24
CA PHE A 48 10.01 -6.60 4.14
C PHE A 48 11.45 -6.72 4.66
N GLU A 49 11.91 -5.76 5.47
CA GLU A 49 13.24 -5.77 6.08
C GLU A 49 13.47 -7.04 6.90
N ARG A 50 12.53 -7.40 7.78
CA ARG A 50 12.67 -8.57 8.64
C ARG A 50 12.63 -9.88 7.87
N ILE A 51 11.77 -10.00 6.86
CA ILE A 51 11.71 -11.20 6.01
C ILE A 51 13.02 -11.33 5.23
N LEU A 52 13.50 -10.24 4.64
CA LEU A 52 14.72 -10.22 3.85
C LEU A 52 15.95 -10.61 4.69
N ALA A 53 16.11 -9.96 5.84
CA ALA A 53 17.20 -10.28 6.77
C ALA A 53 17.16 -11.76 7.20
N ARG A 54 15.96 -12.28 7.53
CA ARG A 54 15.80 -13.66 7.96
C ARG A 54 15.99 -14.64 6.82
N ALA A 55 15.51 -14.33 5.61
CA ALA A 55 15.71 -15.16 4.43
C ALA A 55 17.20 -15.31 4.10
N LYS A 56 17.96 -14.20 4.11
CA LYS A 56 19.41 -14.21 3.92
C LYS A 56 20.13 -15.02 5.00
N GLN A 57 19.74 -14.86 6.26
CA GLN A 57 20.34 -15.58 7.39
C GLN A 57 20.11 -17.11 7.32
N THR A 58 18.95 -17.53 6.85
CA THR A 58 18.55 -18.95 6.82
C THR A 58 18.75 -19.61 5.46
N GLY A 59 19.16 -18.85 4.44
CA GLY A 59 19.26 -19.33 3.06
C GLY A 59 17.89 -19.70 2.47
N THR A 60 16.80 -19.12 2.98
CA THR A 60 15.46 -19.43 2.47
C THR A 60 15.22 -18.75 1.14
N ASP A 61 14.91 -19.53 0.11
CA ASP A 61 14.52 -19.03 -1.19
C ASP A 61 13.13 -18.38 -1.13
N ILE A 62 13.03 -17.13 -1.59
CA ILE A 62 11.80 -16.35 -1.71
C ILE A 62 11.56 -15.87 -3.15
N SER A 63 12.22 -16.45 -4.13
CA SER A 63 12.13 -16.07 -5.55
C SER A 63 10.76 -16.34 -6.19
N SER A 64 9.91 -17.12 -5.55
CA SER A 64 8.51 -17.28 -6.01
C SER A 64 7.65 -16.05 -5.77
N ILE A 65 8.10 -15.05 -4.99
CA ILE A 65 7.39 -13.79 -4.77
C ILE A 65 7.62 -12.87 -5.98
N HIS A 66 6.71 -12.92 -6.94
CA HIS A 66 6.82 -12.16 -8.18
C HIS A 66 6.36 -10.70 -8.02
N TYR A 67 5.39 -10.45 -7.14
CA TYR A 67 4.84 -9.12 -6.91
C TYR A 67 4.71 -8.82 -5.43
N SER A 68 5.04 -7.60 -5.07
CA SER A 68 4.92 -7.11 -3.70
C SER A 68 4.33 -5.71 -3.68
N VAL A 69 3.51 -5.44 -2.67
CA VAL A 69 2.95 -4.10 -2.42
C VAL A 69 3.33 -3.65 -1.02
N ALA A 70 4.09 -2.58 -0.96
CA ALA A 70 4.38 -1.87 0.28
C ALA A 70 3.40 -0.71 0.46
N GLY A 71 2.87 -0.56 1.66
CA GLY A 71 1.94 0.52 1.96
C GLY A 71 2.01 0.97 3.41
N ALA A 72 1.20 1.99 3.74
CA ALA A 72 1.06 2.58 5.06
C ALA A 72 2.31 3.29 5.63
N MET A 73 3.47 3.16 5.01
CA MET A 73 4.72 3.84 5.38
C MET A 73 5.58 4.04 4.13
N PRO A 74 6.45 5.06 4.09
CA PRO A 74 7.39 5.25 3.00
C PRO A 74 8.35 4.07 2.84
N LEU A 75 8.50 3.59 1.61
CA LEU A 75 9.46 2.55 1.24
C LEU A 75 10.79 3.20 0.81
N SER A 76 11.90 2.82 1.45
CA SER A 76 13.20 3.30 0.99
C SER A 76 13.62 2.63 -0.32
N THR A 77 14.27 3.39 -1.20
CA THR A 77 14.79 2.86 -2.47
C THR A 77 15.80 1.74 -2.28
N ALA A 78 16.58 1.79 -1.20
CA ALA A 78 17.53 0.75 -0.86
C ALA A 78 16.84 -0.57 -0.50
N LEU A 79 15.77 -0.52 0.31
CA LEU A 79 14.99 -1.70 0.66
C LEU A 79 14.28 -2.28 -0.56
N ALA A 80 13.71 -1.42 -1.41
CA ALA A 80 13.08 -1.85 -2.65
C ALA A 80 14.07 -2.60 -3.56
N ALA A 81 15.24 -2.01 -3.78
CA ALA A 81 16.29 -2.62 -4.61
C ALA A 81 16.78 -3.97 -4.04
N ASP A 82 17.00 -4.05 -2.72
CA ASP A 82 17.45 -5.29 -2.07
C ASP A 82 16.37 -6.39 -2.11
N TRP A 83 15.11 -6.02 -1.94
CA TRP A 83 13.98 -6.94 -2.09
C TRP A 83 13.88 -7.48 -3.51
N GLU A 84 13.92 -6.61 -4.53
CA GLU A 84 13.85 -7.00 -5.93
C GLU A 84 15.06 -7.85 -6.36
N ALA A 85 16.26 -7.50 -5.91
CA ALA A 85 17.46 -8.29 -6.16
C ALA A 85 17.37 -9.70 -5.54
N THR A 86 16.71 -9.85 -4.38
CA THR A 86 16.59 -11.12 -3.69
C THR A 86 15.45 -11.99 -4.24
N THR A 87 14.32 -11.40 -4.60
CA THR A 87 13.15 -12.14 -5.11
C THR A 87 13.16 -12.30 -6.62
N GLY A 88 13.81 -11.41 -7.36
CA GLY A 88 13.66 -11.29 -8.81
C GLY A 88 12.30 -10.72 -9.25
N GLY A 89 11.44 -10.37 -8.27
CA GLY A 89 10.11 -9.83 -8.49
C GLY A 89 10.07 -8.31 -8.43
N LEU A 90 8.86 -7.76 -8.49
CA LEU A 90 8.63 -6.32 -8.43
C LEU A 90 8.04 -5.94 -7.07
N ILE A 91 8.50 -4.84 -6.50
CA ILE A 91 7.84 -4.18 -5.37
C ILE A 91 7.33 -2.80 -5.79
N VAL A 92 6.09 -2.51 -5.43
CA VAL A 92 5.46 -1.21 -5.70
C VAL A 92 4.91 -0.60 -4.42
N GLU A 93 4.79 0.72 -4.44
CA GLU A 93 4.19 1.47 -3.35
C GLU A 93 2.72 1.76 -3.65
N GLY A 94 1.90 1.68 -2.61
CA GLY A 94 0.52 2.14 -2.61
C GLY A 94 0.30 3.13 -1.47
N TYR A 95 -0.48 4.16 -1.75
CA TYR A 95 -0.88 5.16 -0.77
C TYR A 95 -2.39 5.18 -0.60
N GLY A 96 -2.81 5.41 0.61
CA GLY A 96 -4.22 5.55 0.96
C GLY A 96 -4.43 5.61 2.46
N LEU A 97 -5.69 5.79 2.85
CA LEU A 97 -6.16 6.00 4.20
C LEU A 97 -7.27 5.00 4.52
N SER A 98 -7.62 4.82 5.79
CA SER A 98 -8.82 4.04 6.15
C SER A 98 -10.08 4.67 5.60
N GLU A 99 -10.10 5.98 5.52
CA GLU A 99 -11.15 6.84 4.98
C GLU A 99 -11.33 6.68 3.46
N THR A 100 -10.41 6.00 2.80
CA THR A 100 -10.44 5.75 1.35
C THR A 100 -10.45 4.25 1.00
N ALA A 101 -10.78 3.40 1.92
CA ALA A 101 -11.11 1.97 1.90
C ALA A 101 -10.26 1.02 1.01
N PRO A 102 -8.96 0.97 1.08
CA PRO A 102 -7.91 1.78 1.73
C PRO A 102 -6.99 2.51 0.76
N VAL A 103 -7.19 2.43 -0.55
CA VAL A 103 -6.19 2.81 -1.56
C VAL A 103 -6.65 3.97 -2.41
N LEU A 104 -5.80 4.98 -2.57
CA LEU A 104 -5.99 6.12 -3.44
C LEU A 104 -5.13 6.03 -4.70
N THR A 105 -3.84 5.81 -4.49
CA THR A 105 -2.86 5.78 -5.57
C THR A 105 -1.99 4.54 -5.47
N GLY A 106 -1.37 4.16 -6.57
CA GLY A 106 -0.39 3.09 -6.59
C GLY A 106 0.57 3.22 -7.78
N ALA A 107 1.79 2.76 -7.57
CA ALA A 107 2.73 2.64 -8.66
C ALA A 107 2.31 1.50 -9.59
N PRO A 108 2.49 1.64 -10.92
CA PRO A 108 2.18 0.57 -11.86
C PRO A 108 3.09 -0.63 -11.64
N LEU A 109 2.53 -1.85 -11.75
CA LEU A 109 3.29 -3.11 -11.72
C LEU A 109 4.05 -3.31 -13.05
N SER A 110 4.99 -2.42 -13.33
CA SER A 110 5.80 -2.43 -14.55
C SER A 110 7.16 -1.76 -14.31
N ASP A 111 8.01 -1.81 -15.31
CA ASP A 111 9.29 -1.10 -15.38
C ASP A 111 9.16 0.43 -15.36
N ARG A 112 7.95 0.96 -15.61
CA ARG A 112 7.65 2.40 -15.51
C ARG A 112 7.45 2.87 -14.07
N ARG A 113 7.44 1.96 -13.08
CA ARG A 113 7.32 2.35 -11.68
C ARG A 113 8.52 3.20 -11.25
N ARG A 114 8.29 4.09 -10.31
CA ARG A 114 9.34 4.88 -9.63
C ARG A 114 9.18 4.69 -8.14
N HIS A 115 10.27 4.48 -7.43
CA HIS A 115 10.28 4.44 -5.98
C HIS A 115 10.29 5.87 -5.41
N GLY A 116 9.68 6.03 -4.24
CA GLY A 116 9.59 7.33 -3.57
C GLY A 116 8.52 8.26 -4.12
N VAL A 117 7.59 7.72 -4.92
CA VAL A 117 6.41 8.44 -5.40
C VAL A 117 5.15 7.64 -5.10
N LEU A 118 4.03 8.33 -4.88
CA LEU A 118 2.76 7.70 -4.53
C LEU A 118 2.07 7.00 -5.71
N GLY A 119 2.61 7.14 -6.92
CA GLY A 119 2.05 6.54 -8.14
C GLY A 119 0.94 7.38 -8.76
N VAL A 120 -0.02 6.70 -9.37
CA VAL A 120 -1.16 7.32 -10.07
C VAL A 120 -2.47 6.98 -9.37
N PRO A 121 -3.50 7.83 -9.50
CA PRO A 121 -4.82 7.54 -8.93
C PRO A 121 -5.40 6.22 -9.44
N PHE A 122 -6.09 5.51 -8.55
CA PHE A 122 -6.89 4.35 -8.95
C PHE A 122 -8.06 4.75 -9.84
N PRO A 123 -8.61 3.83 -10.65
CA PRO A 123 -9.76 4.12 -11.50
C PRO A 123 -10.92 4.79 -10.73
N SER A 124 -11.54 5.78 -11.34
CA SER A 124 -12.64 6.57 -10.76
C SER A 124 -12.25 7.40 -9.54
N THR A 125 -10.96 7.59 -9.26
CA THR A 125 -10.44 8.44 -8.19
C THR A 125 -9.94 9.74 -8.77
N GLN A 126 -10.44 10.85 -8.26
CA GLN A 126 -9.98 12.20 -8.57
C GLN A 126 -9.14 12.71 -7.41
N LEU A 127 -7.97 13.27 -7.72
CA LEU A 127 -7.08 13.88 -6.75
C LEU A 127 -6.79 15.31 -7.15
N ARG A 128 -6.78 16.21 -6.16
CA ARG A 128 -6.28 17.57 -6.29
C ARG A 128 -5.25 17.82 -5.18
N LEU A 129 -4.25 18.61 -5.47
CA LEU A 129 -3.33 19.15 -4.48
C LEU A 129 -3.70 20.63 -4.30
N VAL A 130 -4.12 20.99 -3.10
CA VAL A 130 -4.59 22.34 -2.81
C VAL A 130 -3.72 23.00 -1.76
N SER A 131 -3.80 24.34 -1.69
CA SER A 131 -3.10 25.12 -0.70
C SER A 131 -3.52 24.72 0.72
N LEU A 132 -2.57 24.71 1.67
CA LEU A 132 -2.86 24.48 3.09
C LEU A 132 -3.68 25.61 3.75
N GLU A 133 -3.77 26.77 3.08
CA GLU A 133 -4.49 27.96 3.58
C GLU A 133 -5.85 28.13 2.91
N ASP A 134 -6.05 27.55 1.71
CA ASP A 134 -7.24 27.73 0.88
C ASP A 134 -7.45 26.47 0.02
N ASP A 135 -8.38 25.63 0.42
CA ASP A 135 -8.73 24.36 -0.23
C ASP A 135 -9.40 24.53 -1.61
N THR A 136 -9.76 25.75 -1.97
CA THR A 136 -10.29 26.06 -3.30
C THR A 136 -9.19 26.33 -4.34
N ARG A 137 -7.94 26.59 -3.89
CA ARG A 137 -6.81 26.95 -4.75
C ARG A 137 -5.86 25.78 -4.92
N ASP A 138 -5.70 25.31 -6.16
CA ASP A 138 -4.67 24.33 -6.50
C ASP A 138 -3.26 24.92 -6.31
N VAL A 139 -2.31 24.09 -5.91
CA VAL A 139 -0.89 24.45 -5.87
C VAL A 139 -0.21 24.22 -7.21
N GLU A 140 0.88 24.94 -7.46
CA GLU A 140 1.71 24.74 -8.65
C GLU A 140 2.48 23.41 -8.57
N ASP A 141 2.87 22.88 -9.73
CA ASP A 141 3.65 21.65 -9.81
C ASP A 141 4.98 21.76 -9.04
N GLY A 142 5.17 20.84 -8.08
CA GLY A 142 6.34 20.80 -7.22
C GLY A 142 6.19 21.54 -5.88
N GLU A 143 5.08 22.22 -5.66
CA GLU A 143 4.78 22.81 -4.36
C GLU A 143 4.11 21.81 -3.41
N PRO A 144 4.32 21.93 -2.10
CA PRO A 144 3.61 21.14 -1.11
C PRO A 144 2.15 21.61 -0.99
N GLY A 145 1.24 20.65 -0.80
CA GLY A 145 -0.18 20.93 -0.63
C GLY A 145 -0.90 19.82 0.10
N GLU A 146 -2.15 20.06 0.42
CA GLU A 146 -3.08 19.07 0.96
C GLU A 146 -3.71 18.25 -0.17
N ILE A 147 -3.83 16.93 0.04
CA ILE A 147 -4.48 16.06 -0.94
C ILE A 147 -5.98 16.05 -0.68
N ILE A 148 -6.74 16.55 -1.62
CA ILE A 148 -8.20 16.38 -1.67
C ILE A 148 -8.53 15.24 -2.61
N VAL A 149 -9.45 14.37 -2.18
CA VAL A 149 -9.81 13.18 -2.93
C VAL A 149 -11.32 13.05 -3.10
N ARG A 150 -11.73 12.63 -4.30
CA ARG A 150 -13.10 12.23 -4.60
C ARG A 150 -13.09 10.89 -5.32
N GLY A 151 -13.94 9.96 -4.87
CA GLY A 151 -14.04 8.64 -5.50
C GLY A 151 -15.00 7.71 -4.76
N PRO A 152 -15.37 6.58 -5.39
CA PRO A 152 -16.34 5.64 -4.82
C PRO A 152 -15.85 4.93 -3.56
N GLN A 153 -14.57 4.98 -3.26
CA GLN A 153 -13.94 4.38 -2.09
C GLN A 153 -13.86 5.33 -0.89
N VAL A 154 -14.22 6.61 -1.05
CA VAL A 154 -14.24 7.55 0.06
C VAL A 154 -15.37 7.18 1.02
N PHE A 155 -15.10 7.18 2.31
CA PHE A 155 -16.05 6.83 3.35
C PHE A 155 -17.15 7.90 3.52
N GLU A 156 -18.22 7.57 4.22
CA GLU A 156 -19.34 8.50 4.46
C GLU A 156 -19.14 9.35 5.74
N GLY A 157 -18.16 8.99 6.56
CA GLY A 157 -17.85 9.69 7.80
C GLY A 157 -17.41 8.74 8.92
N TYR A 158 -17.05 9.34 10.05
CA TYR A 158 -16.71 8.61 11.27
C TYR A 158 -17.96 8.24 12.07
N LEU A 159 -18.03 7.00 12.54
CA LEU A 159 -19.14 6.50 13.32
C LEU A 159 -19.29 7.30 14.62
N ASP A 160 -20.51 7.79 14.90
CA ASP A 160 -20.86 8.58 16.09
C ASP A 160 -19.99 9.84 16.31
N ALA A 161 -19.35 10.35 15.25
CA ALA A 161 -18.46 11.51 15.30
C ALA A 161 -18.74 12.50 14.16
N PRO A 162 -19.91 13.17 14.17
CA PRO A 162 -20.32 14.07 13.08
C PRO A 162 -19.45 15.33 12.97
N GLU A 163 -18.92 15.84 14.07
CA GLU A 163 -18.04 17.02 14.06
C GLU A 163 -16.69 16.72 13.42
N GLU A 164 -16.11 15.57 13.74
CA GLU A 164 -14.87 15.09 13.11
C GLU A 164 -15.08 14.79 11.62
N SER A 165 -16.22 14.21 11.28
CA SER A 165 -16.60 13.97 9.88
C SER A 165 -16.68 15.26 9.09
N ALA A 166 -17.35 16.28 9.65
CA ALA A 166 -17.48 17.58 8.98
C ALA A 166 -16.14 18.31 8.72
N ARG A 167 -15.10 17.97 9.48
CA ARG A 167 -13.76 18.58 9.33
C ARG A 167 -12.94 17.98 8.19
N VAL A 168 -13.28 16.79 7.74
CA VAL A 168 -12.50 16.07 6.72
C VAL A 168 -13.14 16.09 5.34
N PHE A 169 -14.36 16.61 5.23
CA PHE A 169 -15.02 16.85 3.96
C PHE A 169 -14.93 18.31 3.58
N THR A 170 -14.67 18.58 2.30
CA THR A 170 -14.76 19.92 1.74
C THR A 170 -16.22 20.32 1.52
N SER A 171 -16.46 21.61 1.21
CA SER A 171 -17.79 22.10 0.88
C SER A 171 -18.40 21.45 -0.39
N GLU A 172 -17.57 20.81 -1.20
CA GLU A 172 -17.98 20.12 -2.42
C GLU A 172 -18.18 18.58 -2.20
N GLY A 173 -17.95 18.08 -1.00
CA GLY A 173 -18.09 16.66 -0.58
C GLY A 173 -16.85 15.83 -0.79
#